data_1df408bf3f3a853967dfb0322b2b266b
#
_entry.id   1df408bf3f3a853967dfb0322b2b266b
#
_cell.length_a   1.000
_cell.length_b   1.000
_cell.length_c   1.000
_cell.angle_alpha   90.00
_cell.angle_beta   90.00
_cell.angle_gamma   90.00
#
_symmetry.space_group_name_H-M   'P 1'
#
loop_
_entity.id
_entity.type
_entity.pdbx_description
1 polymer ?
#
loop_
_entity_poly.entity_id
_entity_poly.type
_entity_poly.pdbx_seq_one_letter_code
_entity_poly.pdbx_strand_id
1 'polypeptide(L)'
;MKAYERLLSYVKVFTPSSEETGTSPSTQYQFDLARLLVQELKELGVKDADVDEHCYVYGHIPATRGYESRQKLGFIAHMDTVSDFCDHPVTPVITPNYDGKDLALGNSGRILSPKMFPHLSTLKGRTLITSDGTTILGADDKAGIAEIMTMIETLNDNTIPHGPLCIAFTPDEEIGMGPAHFDIKKFGADFAYTLDGDTEGEIQYENFNAAKAVVEFAGVNVHPGSSKNTMVNAALVAMEFNSMLPSADTPRDTEDYEGFFHLYSIKGDVSHATLEYIIRDHDAASFDVRKKSMEHITKILNEKWGKGTVSLTITEQYRNMKEIIDTCMELIEHATAACKECNISPLITPIRGGTDGAQLSFMGLPCPNLGTGGHAYHGPYEHITVEGMDIAVEVGLKIIELFYK
;
A
#
# COMPACT_ATOMS: atom_id res chain seq x y z
N MET A 1 -26.96 -1.25 2.45
CA MET A 1 -26.37 -1.03 1.09
C MET A 1 -25.29 -2.08 0.87
N LYS A 2 -25.12 -2.59 -0.35
CA LYS A 2 -24.03 -3.53 -0.66
C LYS A 2 -22.69 -2.80 -0.77
N ALA A 3 -21.55 -3.50 -0.51
CA ALA A 3 -20.23 -2.90 -0.59
C ALA A 3 -19.93 -2.33 -2.00
N TYR A 4 -20.25 -3.06 -3.06
CA TYR A 4 -20.05 -2.57 -4.41
C TYR A 4 -20.87 -1.31 -4.74
N GLU A 5 -22.07 -1.13 -4.17
CA GLU A 5 -22.87 0.08 -4.40
C GLU A 5 -22.22 1.31 -3.77
N ARG A 6 -21.59 1.12 -2.58
CA ARG A 6 -20.75 2.14 -1.95
C ARG A 6 -19.51 2.44 -2.79
N LEU A 7 -18.79 1.42 -3.23
CA LEU A 7 -17.63 1.58 -4.11
C LEU A 7 -17.96 2.43 -5.34
N LEU A 8 -19.06 2.12 -6.05
CA LEU A 8 -19.52 2.88 -7.21
C LEU A 8 -19.83 4.37 -6.91
N SER A 9 -20.10 4.70 -5.66
CA SER A 9 -20.28 6.08 -5.22
C SER A 9 -18.95 6.73 -4.88
N TYR A 10 -18.08 6.02 -4.15
CA TYR A 10 -16.82 6.55 -3.65
C TYR A 10 -15.78 6.76 -4.76
N VAL A 11 -15.69 5.87 -5.76
CA VAL A 11 -14.75 6.02 -6.89
C VAL A 11 -15.03 7.26 -7.75
N LYS A 12 -16.24 7.81 -7.70
CA LYS A 12 -16.61 9.05 -8.41
C LYS A 12 -16.07 10.30 -7.71
N VAL A 13 -15.66 10.19 -6.45
CA VAL A 13 -15.02 11.27 -5.72
C VAL A 13 -13.54 11.28 -6.08
N PHE A 14 -13.06 12.37 -6.64
CA PHE A 14 -11.68 12.53 -7.10
C PHE A 14 -10.76 12.79 -5.91
N THR A 15 -9.80 11.91 -5.65
CA THR A 15 -8.94 11.96 -4.45
C THR A 15 -7.47 11.62 -4.70
N PRO A 16 -6.82 12.03 -5.80
CA PRO A 16 -5.42 11.70 -5.99
C PRO A 16 -4.54 12.41 -4.94
N SER A 17 -3.55 11.70 -4.42
CA SER A 17 -2.48 12.27 -3.61
C SER A 17 -1.37 12.87 -4.50
N SER A 18 -0.41 13.61 -3.92
CA SER A 18 0.67 14.26 -4.65
C SER A 18 1.93 14.41 -3.80
N GLU A 19 3.05 13.87 -4.27
CA GLU A 19 4.37 14.06 -3.63
C GLU A 19 4.89 15.51 -3.71
N GLU A 20 4.35 16.35 -4.60
CA GLU A 20 4.91 17.64 -4.91
C GLU A 20 4.47 18.77 -3.96
N THR A 21 3.36 18.60 -3.25
CA THR A 21 2.73 19.70 -2.49
C THR A 21 3.40 19.98 -1.16
N GLY A 22 3.97 18.97 -0.52
CA GLY A 22 4.57 19.07 0.82
C GLY A 22 3.57 19.44 1.94
N THR A 23 2.26 19.29 1.69
CA THR A 23 1.18 19.51 2.67
C THR A 23 0.60 18.18 3.15
N SER A 24 -0.17 18.21 4.24
CA SER A 24 -0.96 17.06 4.71
C SER A 24 -2.39 17.52 5.05
N PRO A 25 -3.43 16.98 4.37
CA PRO A 25 -3.30 16.04 3.26
C PRO A 25 -2.58 16.69 2.04
N SER A 26 -1.99 15.87 1.21
CA SER A 26 -1.25 16.33 0.03
C SER A 26 -2.14 17.03 -0.99
N THR A 27 -3.43 16.66 -1.04
CA THR A 27 -4.45 17.34 -1.85
C THR A 27 -5.72 17.62 -1.06
N GLN A 28 -6.37 18.74 -1.33
CA GLN A 28 -7.63 19.10 -0.67
C GLN A 28 -8.84 18.28 -1.16
N TYR A 29 -8.72 17.59 -2.28
CA TYR A 29 -9.78 16.71 -2.84
C TYR A 29 -10.13 15.56 -1.90
N GLN A 30 -9.18 15.08 -1.10
CA GLN A 30 -9.40 13.99 -0.15
C GLN A 30 -10.45 14.35 0.91
N PHE A 31 -10.57 15.63 1.30
CA PHE A 31 -11.63 16.09 2.20
C PHE A 31 -13.04 15.89 1.67
N ASP A 32 -13.22 15.82 0.35
CA ASP A 32 -14.56 15.64 -0.21
C ASP A 32 -15.09 14.22 0.08
N LEU A 33 -14.21 13.22 -0.02
CA LEU A 33 -14.53 11.85 0.39
C LEU A 33 -14.65 11.76 1.92
N ALA A 34 -13.70 12.33 2.67
CA ALA A 34 -13.70 12.30 4.13
C ALA A 34 -15.03 12.83 4.72
N ARG A 35 -15.54 13.96 4.20
CA ARG A 35 -16.82 14.54 4.66
C ARG A 35 -18.01 13.65 4.32
N LEU A 36 -18.02 13.02 3.15
CA LEU A 36 -19.06 12.07 2.75
C LEU A 36 -19.05 10.86 3.71
N LEU A 37 -17.87 10.32 4.02
CA LEU A 37 -17.72 9.17 4.93
C LEU A 37 -18.14 9.51 6.37
N VAL A 38 -17.78 10.69 6.87
CA VAL A 38 -18.25 11.15 8.20
C VAL A 38 -19.77 11.26 8.24
N GLN A 39 -20.40 11.75 7.19
CA GLN A 39 -21.86 11.83 7.12
C GLN A 39 -22.48 10.41 7.14
N GLU A 40 -21.98 9.51 6.31
CA GLU A 40 -22.50 8.14 6.23
C GLU A 40 -22.25 7.36 7.53
N LEU A 41 -21.07 7.50 8.17
CA LEU A 41 -20.80 6.92 9.49
C LEU A 41 -21.82 7.37 10.54
N LYS A 42 -22.17 8.66 10.55
CA LYS A 42 -23.21 9.19 11.46
C LYS A 42 -24.59 8.63 11.18
N GLU A 43 -24.94 8.46 9.90
CA GLU A 43 -26.21 7.83 9.48
C GLU A 43 -26.25 6.36 9.88
N LEU A 44 -25.10 5.67 9.88
CA LEU A 44 -24.94 4.30 10.39
C LEU A 44 -24.82 4.23 11.93
N GLY A 45 -24.97 5.34 12.65
CA GLY A 45 -25.02 5.37 14.11
C GLY A 45 -23.68 5.60 14.81
N VAL A 46 -22.59 5.80 14.09
CA VAL A 46 -21.26 6.17 14.63
C VAL A 46 -21.27 7.67 14.95
N LYS A 47 -21.77 8.02 16.15
CA LYS A 47 -22.12 9.40 16.52
C LYS A 47 -20.95 10.34 16.67
N ASP A 48 -19.79 9.83 17.06
CA ASP A 48 -18.55 10.56 17.27
C ASP A 48 -17.68 10.64 16.01
N ALA A 49 -18.16 10.13 14.88
CA ALA A 49 -17.42 10.20 13.62
C ALA A 49 -17.08 11.66 13.28
N ASP A 50 -15.83 11.95 13.05
CA ASP A 50 -15.33 13.27 12.64
C ASP A 50 -14.14 13.16 11.70
N VAL A 51 -13.82 14.26 11.04
CA VAL A 51 -12.60 14.42 10.24
C VAL A 51 -11.77 15.56 10.84
N ASP A 52 -10.47 15.31 11.03
CA ASP A 52 -9.55 16.30 11.59
C ASP A 52 -8.94 17.23 10.51
N GLU A 53 -8.07 18.15 10.95
CA GLU A 53 -7.40 19.13 10.08
C GLU A 53 -6.43 18.51 9.09
N HIS A 54 -5.97 17.28 9.33
CA HIS A 54 -5.09 16.50 8.45
C HIS A 54 -5.85 15.51 7.58
N CYS A 55 -7.19 15.56 7.56
CA CYS A 55 -8.06 14.71 6.76
C CYS A 55 -8.19 13.26 7.26
N TYR A 56 -7.81 12.94 8.49
CA TYR A 56 -8.11 11.61 9.06
C TYR A 56 -9.55 11.57 9.54
N VAL A 57 -10.27 10.54 9.11
CA VAL A 57 -11.60 10.22 9.63
C VAL A 57 -11.46 9.21 10.76
N TYR A 58 -12.10 9.47 11.89
CA TYR A 58 -12.18 8.54 13.03
C TYR A 58 -13.62 8.33 13.46
N GLY A 59 -13.93 7.13 13.94
CA GLY A 59 -15.23 6.80 14.51
C GLY A 59 -15.14 5.58 15.42
N HIS A 60 -16.04 5.51 16.42
CA HIS A 60 -16.05 4.41 17.39
C HIS A 60 -17.44 3.80 17.51
N ILE A 61 -17.47 2.45 17.51
CA ILE A 61 -18.66 1.66 17.70
C ILE A 61 -18.62 1.09 19.11
N PRO A 62 -19.59 1.44 19.99
CA PRO A 62 -19.65 0.89 21.33
C PRO A 62 -19.79 -0.63 21.32
N ALA A 63 -19.18 -1.28 22.30
CA ALA A 63 -19.33 -2.72 22.51
C ALA A 63 -20.78 -3.14 22.71
N THR A 64 -21.12 -4.36 22.31
CA THR A 64 -22.35 -4.99 22.74
C THR A 64 -22.36 -5.21 24.25
N ARG A 65 -23.53 -5.22 24.86
CA ARG A 65 -23.68 -5.35 26.32
C ARG A 65 -22.96 -6.60 26.86
N GLY A 66 -22.03 -6.38 27.79
CA GLY A 66 -21.23 -7.43 28.42
C GLY A 66 -19.84 -7.62 27.79
N TYR A 67 -19.51 -6.86 26.73
CA TYR A 67 -18.21 -6.89 26.06
C TYR A 67 -17.39 -5.59 26.19
N GLU A 68 -17.83 -4.67 27.05
CA GLU A 68 -17.26 -3.33 27.18
C GLU A 68 -15.80 -3.31 27.67
N SER A 69 -15.39 -4.35 28.39
CA SER A 69 -14.01 -4.50 28.90
C SER A 69 -13.07 -5.29 28.00
N ARG A 70 -13.56 -5.71 26.83
CA ARG A 70 -12.73 -6.43 25.86
C ARG A 70 -11.75 -5.49 25.16
N GLN A 71 -10.67 -6.06 24.61
CA GLN A 71 -9.72 -5.32 23.77
C GLN A 71 -10.44 -4.66 22.60
N LYS A 72 -9.92 -3.53 22.15
CA LYS A 72 -10.50 -2.76 21.06
C LYS A 72 -9.87 -3.17 19.75
N LEU A 73 -10.71 -3.53 18.78
CA LEU A 73 -10.27 -3.90 17.44
C LEU A 73 -10.55 -2.76 16.46
N GLY A 74 -9.56 -2.45 15.63
CA GLY A 74 -9.64 -1.40 14.62
C GLY A 74 -9.72 -1.93 13.19
N PHE A 75 -10.33 -1.15 12.29
CA PHE A 75 -10.30 -1.35 10.85
C PHE A 75 -9.94 -0.04 10.16
N ILE A 76 -9.01 -0.10 9.21
CA ILE A 76 -8.43 1.07 8.56
C ILE A 76 -8.42 0.83 7.04
N ALA A 77 -8.67 1.88 6.27
CA ALA A 77 -8.55 1.93 4.81
C ALA A 77 -8.13 3.32 4.38
N HIS A 78 -7.50 3.49 3.21
CA HIS A 78 -7.10 4.82 2.77
C HIS A 78 -8.06 5.45 1.76
N MET A 79 -8.09 6.78 1.73
CA MET A 79 -9.03 7.56 0.91
C MET A 79 -8.44 8.05 -0.39
N ASP A 80 -7.13 8.23 -0.44
CA ASP A 80 -6.46 8.72 -1.62
C ASP A 80 -6.28 7.63 -2.69
N THR A 81 -5.87 8.04 -3.84
CA THR A 81 -5.49 7.19 -4.96
C THR A 81 -4.17 7.68 -5.52
N VAL A 82 -3.45 6.83 -6.23
CA VAL A 82 -2.30 7.27 -7.04
C VAL A 82 -2.74 8.37 -8.01
N SER A 83 -1.80 9.26 -8.35
CA SER A 83 -2.01 10.30 -9.37
C SER A 83 -1.90 9.78 -10.80
N ASP A 84 -1.23 8.65 -11.00
CA ASP A 84 -1.08 8.01 -12.31
C ASP A 84 -2.43 7.57 -12.86
N PHE A 85 -2.71 7.90 -14.12
CA PHE A 85 -4.02 7.63 -14.77
C PHE A 85 -5.23 8.12 -13.96
N CYS A 86 -5.08 9.13 -13.11
CA CYS A 86 -6.13 9.70 -12.27
C CYS A 86 -6.18 11.22 -12.44
N ASP A 87 -6.55 11.69 -13.63
CA ASP A 87 -6.63 13.12 -13.99
C ASP A 87 -8.07 13.68 -14.04
N HIS A 88 -9.06 12.79 -13.87
CA HIS A 88 -10.49 13.13 -13.80
C HIS A 88 -11.27 12.06 -13.00
N PRO A 89 -12.51 12.36 -12.57
CA PRO A 89 -13.36 11.41 -11.84
C PRO A 89 -13.62 10.12 -12.61
N VAL A 90 -13.61 9.00 -11.90
CA VAL A 90 -13.77 7.65 -12.46
C VAL A 90 -15.19 7.44 -13.01
N THR A 91 -15.28 6.80 -14.17
CA THR A 91 -16.52 6.27 -14.73
C THR A 91 -16.56 4.74 -14.56
N PRO A 92 -17.16 4.21 -13.48
CA PRO A 92 -17.16 2.77 -13.22
C PRO A 92 -18.11 2.05 -14.19
N VAL A 93 -17.69 0.85 -14.63
CA VAL A 93 -18.43 -0.01 -15.55
C VAL A 93 -18.65 -1.37 -14.87
N ILE A 94 -19.90 -1.85 -14.91
CA ILE A 94 -20.28 -3.17 -14.35
C ILE A 94 -20.48 -4.16 -15.51
N THR A 95 -19.79 -5.28 -15.44
CA THR A 95 -19.93 -6.40 -16.39
C THR A 95 -20.46 -7.62 -15.65
N PRO A 96 -21.78 -7.86 -15.62
CA PRO A 96 -22.35 -9.00 -14.94
C PRO A 96 -22.02 -10.30 -15.68
N ASN A 97 -21.85 -11.38 -14.93
CA ASN A 97 -21.61 -12.72 -15.44
C ASN A 97 -20.43 -12.76 -16.44
N TYR A 98 -19.29 -12.21 -16.01
CA TYR A 98 -18.06 -12.15 -16.83
C TYR A 98 -17.71 -13.53 -17.40
N ASP A 99 -17.42 -13.63 -18.68
CA ASP A 99 -17.23 -14.90 -19.36
C ASP A 99 -15.80 -15.48 -19.28
N GLY A 100 -14.87 -14.75 -18.63
CA GLY A 100 -13.45 -15.15 -18.48
C GLY A 100 -12.60 -14.87 -19.70
N LYS A 101 -13.05 -14.03 -20.65
CA LYS A 101 -12.34 -13.69 -21.89
C LYS A 101 -11.93 -12.22 -21.93
N ASP A 102 -11.36 -11.81 -23.07
CA ASP A 102 -11.00 -10.42 -23.34
C ASP A 102 -12.21 -9.49 -23.18
N LEU A 103 -12.05 -8.43 -22.37
CA LEU A 103 -13.05 -7.42 -22.11
C LEU A 103 -12.54 -6.05 -22.59
N ALA A 104 -13.25 -5.41 -23.51
CA ALA A 104 -12.95 -4.05 -23.92
C ALA A 104 -13.35 -3.05 -22.81
N LEU A 105 -12.44 -2.17 -22.42
CA LEU A 105 -12.68 -1.14 -21.40
C LEU A 105 -13.25 0.12 -22.08
N GLY A 106 -14.57 0.25 -22.06
CA GLY A 106 -15.28 1.36 -22.67
C GLY A 106 -14.86 1.59 -24.14
N ASN A 107 -14.56 2.85 -24.45
CA ASN A 107 -14.05 3.27 -25.77
C ASN A 107 -12.56 3.64 -25.75
N SER A 108 -11.82 3.28 -24.69
CA SER A 108 -10.41 3.64 -24.50
C SER A 108 -9.45 2.94 -25.48
N GLY A 109 -9.91 1.90 -26.17
CA GLY A 109 -9.07 1.03 -26.99
C GLY A 109 -8.28 -0.01 -26.19
N ARG A 110 -8.40 -0.02 -24.86
CA ARG A 110 -7.75 -1.00 -23.97
C ARG A 110 -8.59 -2.26 -23.86
N ILE A 111 -7.90 -3.39 -23.73
CA ILE A 111 -8.51 -4.71 -23.57
C ILE A 111 -7.95 -5.34 -22.29
N LEU A 112 -8.82 -5.58 -21.31
CA LEU A 112 -8.50 -6.39 -20.14
C LEU A 112 -8.52 -7.86 -20.56
N SER A 113 -7.36 -8.52 -20.55
CA SER A 113 -7.17 -9.83 -21.18
C SER A 113 -6.57 -10.86 -20.23
N PRO A 114 -7.10 -12.11 -20.20
CA PRO A 114 -6.48 -13.21 -19.45
C PRO A 114 -5.05 -13.56 -19.89
N LYS A 115 -4.62 -13.13 -21.07
CA LYS A 115 -3.22 -13.28 -21.52
C LYS A 115 -2.29 -12.37 -20.74
N MET A 116 -2.77 -11.20 -20.34
CA MET A 116 -2.02 -10.23 -19.53
C MET A 116 -2.22 -10.49 -18.05
N PHE A 117 -3.46 -10.81 -17.66
CA PHE A 117 -3.89 -11.04 -16.29
C PHE A 117 -4.51 -12.44 -16.15
N PRO A 118 -3.71 -13.50 -15.92
CA PRO A 118 -4.17 -14.90 -15.93
C PRO A 118 -5.28 -15.20 -14.92
N HIS A 119 -5.33 -14.49 -13.78
CA HIS A 119 -6.35 -14.64 -12.73
C HIS A 119 -7.77 -14.35 -13.23
N LEU A 120 -7.94 -13.54 -14.29
CA LEU A 120 -9.26 -13.26 -14.87
C LEU A 120 -10.03 -14.53 -15.24
N SER A 121 -9.31 -15.61 -15.58
CA SER A 121 -9.94 -16.90 -15.89
C SER A 121 -10.66 -17.49 -14.67
N THR A 122 -10.24 -17.18 -13.46
CA THR A 122 -10.86 -17.64 -12.20
C THR A 122 -12.08 -16.81 -11.82
N LEU A 123 -12.21 -15.59 -12.37
CA LEU A 123 -13.33 -14.68 -12.11
C LEU A 123 -14.56 -14.93 -13.01
N LYS A 124 -14.50 -15.98 -13.85
CA LYS A 124 -15.62 -16.35 -14.72
C LYS A 124 -16.90 -16.59 -13.92
N GLY A 125 -18.00 -15.98 -14.37
CA GLY A 125 -19.31 -16.04 -13.74
C GLY A 125 -19.56 -14.97 -12.69
N ARG A 126 -18.52 -14.24 -12.25
CA ARG A 126 -18.63 -13.13 -11.31
C ARG A 126 -19.08 -11.84 -12.01
N THR A 127 -19.51 -10.89 -11.25
CA THR A 127 -19.83 -9.53 -11.68
C THR A 127 -18.59 -8.66 -11.55
N LEU A 128 -17.96 -8.34 -12.68
CA LEU A 128 -16.74 -7.54 -12.72
C LEU A 128 -17.05 -6.04 -12.72
N ILE A 129 -16.29 -5.29 -11.96
CA ILE A 129 -16.30 -3.82 -11.93
C ILE A 129 -14.95 -3.32 -12.43
N THR A 130 -14.96 -2.41 -13.40
CA THR A 130 -13.77 -1.77 -13.99
C THR A 130 -14.02 -0.27 -14.12
N SER A 131 -12.98 0.51 -14.45
CA SER A 131 -13.21 1.82 -15.07
C SER A 131 -13.59 1.65 -16.56
N ASP A 132 -13.86 2.76 -17.23
CA ASP A 132 -14.03 2.77 -18.71
C ASP A 132 -12.69 2.67 -19.45
N GLY A 133 -11.58 2.46 -18.74
CA GLY A 133 -10.23 2.33 -19.26
C GLY A 133 -9.54 3.66 -19.55
N THR A 134 -10.12 4.81 -19.20
CA THR A 134 -9.45 6.12 -19.29
C THR A 134 -8.72 6.48 -18.01
N THR A 135 -9.20 5.97 -16.87
CA THR A 135 -8.60 6.16 -15.53
C THR A 135 -8.33 4.81 -14.86
N ILE A 136 -7.68 4.86 -13.69
CA ILE A 136 -7.77 3.79 -12.68
C ILE A 136 -9.24 3.57 -12.29
N LEU A 137 -9.56 2.49 -11.57
CA LEU A 137 -10.87 2.31 -10.93
C LEU A 137 -10.90 3.03 -9.56
N GLY A 138 -9.81 3.02 -8.81
CA GLY A 138 -9.73 3.51 -7.44
C GLY A 138 -10.37 2.55 -6.45
N ALA A 139 -10.39 1.24 -6.76
CA ALA A 139 -10.74 0.20 -5.80
C ALA A 139 -9.70 0.13 -4.68
N ASP A 140 -8.48 0.40 -4.98
CA ASP A 140 -7.37 0.72 -4.09
C ASP A 140 -7.48 2.20 -3.68
N ASP A 141 -7.90 2.55 -2.41
CA ASP A 141 -8.46 1.58 -1.44
C ASP A 141 -9.92 1.92 -1.06
N LYS A 142 -10.68 2.47 -2.00
CA LYS A 142 -12.11 2.75 -1.76
C LYS A 142 -12.95 1.47 -1.64
N ALA A 143 -12.38 0.30 -2.02
CA ALA A 143 -13.01 -0.99 -1.75
C ALA A 143 -12.96 -1.32 -0.26
N GLY A 144 -11.81 -1.22 0.39
CA GLY A 144 -11.68 -1.41 1.83
C GLY A 144 -12.57 -0.45 2.63
N ILE A 145 -12.66 0.82 2.20
CA ILE A 145 -13.64 1.77 2.80
C ILE A 145 -15.07 1.24 2.67
N ALA A 146 -15.48 0.83 1.46
CA ALA A 146 -16.83 0.35 1.20
C ALA A 146 -17.15 -0.93 1.99
N GLU A 147 -16.18 -1.80 2.17
CA GLU A 147 -16.28 -3.03 2.94
C GLU A 147 -16.44 -2.74 4.43
N ILE A 148 -15.59 -1.88 5.01
CA ILE A 148 -15.70 -1.44 6.41
C ILE A 148 -17.07 -0.82 6.68
N MET A 149 -17.53 0.08 5.82
CA MET A 149 -18.85 0.72 5.95
C MET A 149 -20.00 -0.30 5.88
N THR A 150 -19.85 -1.36 5.07
CA THR A 150 -20.85 -2.43 4.95
C THR A 150 -20.81 -3.36 6.16
N MET A 151 -19.63 -3.62 6.73
CA MET A 151 -19.50 -4.33 8.00
C MET A 151 -20.24 -3.60 9.13
N ILE A 152 -20.07 -2.27 9.25
CA ILE A 152 -20.74 -1.43 10.25
C ILE A 152 -22.27 -1.53 10.11
N GLU A 153 -22.80 -1.39 8.89
CA GLU A 153 -24.24 -1.53 8.64
C GLU A 153 -24.74 -2.92 9.05
N THR A 154 -23.98 -3.97 8.70
CA THR A 154 -24.35 -5.35 9.01
C THR A 154 -24.32 -5.62 10.52
N LEU A 155 -23.37 -5.05 11.26
CA LEU A 155 -23.31 -5.16 12.72
C LEU A 155 -24.51 -4.49 13.40
N ASN A 156 -25.02 -3.38 12.85
CA ASN A 156 -26.22 -2.71 13.35
C ASN A 156 -27.50 -3.54 13.14
N ASP A 157 -27.56 -4.27 12.02
CA ASP A 157 -28.74 -5.08 11.65
C ASP A 157 -28.72 -6.47 12.28
N ASN A 158 -27.52 -6.96 12.69
CA ASN A 158 -27.32 -8.30 13.23
C ASN A 158 -26.86 -8.26 14.70
N THR A 159 -27.12 -9.34 15.42
CA THR A 159 -26.75 -9.50 16.83
C THR A 159 -25.39 -10.19 16.98
N ILE A 160 -24.39 -9.81 16.21
CA ILE A 160 -23.01 -10.31 16.39
C ILE A 160 -22.43 -9.64 17.63
N PRO A 161 -22.15 -10.40 18.71
CA PRO A 161 -21.53 -9.81 19.90
C PRO A 161 -20.10 -9.36 19.59
N HIS A 162 -19.76 -8.14 19.99
CA HIS A 162 -18.41 -7.58 19.78
C HIS A 162 -18.01 -6.63 20.91
N GLY A 163 -16.72 -6.49 21.14
CA GLY A 163 -16.13 -5.44 21.97
C GLY A 163 -16.18 -4.08 21.27
N PRO A 164 -15.52 -3.06 21.83
CA PRO A 164 -15.44 -1.76 21.17
C PRO A 164 -14.68 -1.89 19.84
N LEU A 165 -15.23 -1.27 18.78
CA LEU A 165 -14.59 -1.21 17.47
C LEU A 165 -14.16 0.23 17.15
N CYS A 166 -13.01 0.37 16.49
CA CYS A 166 -12.46 1.65 16.07
C CYS A 166 -12.34 1.66 14.54
N ILE A 167 -12.73 2.75 13.91
CA ILE A 167 -12.69 2.91 12.46
C ILE A 167 -11.84 4.12 12.14
N ALA A 168 -10.95 3.99 11.15
CA ALA A 168 -10.26 5.13 10.61
C ALA A 168 -10.14 5.06 9.08
N PHE A 169 -10.17 6.22 8.44
CA PHE A 169 -9.81 6.36 7.04
C PHE A 169 -8.67 7.36 6.93
N THR A 170 -7.58 6.95 6.28
CA THR A 170 -6.33 7.70 6.18
C THR A 170 -6.22 8.45 4.85
N PRO A 171 -5.58 9.63 4.82
CA PRO A 171 -5.13 10.27 3.60
C PRO A 171 -3.70 9.84 3.25
N ASP A 172 -3.27 10.10 2.01
CA ASP A 172 -1.86 10.12 1.57
C ASP A 172 -1.10 8.77 1.74
N GLU A 173 -1.80 7.63 1.74
CA GLU A 173 -1.16 6.31 1.80
C GLU A 173 -0.25 6.10 0.58
N GLU A 174 -0.74 6.40 -0.61
CA GLU A 174 -0.13 6.16 -1.92
C GLU A 174 1.21 6.90 -2.13
N ILE A 175 1.48 7.89 -1.28
CA ILE A 175 2.76 8.59 -1.21
C ILE A 175 3.56 8.24 0.07
N GLY A 176 3.14 7.20 0.81
CA GLY A 176 3.79 6.69 2.02
C GLY A 176 3.66 7.61 3.24
N MET A 177 2.70 8.52 3.24
CA MET A 177 2.49 9.52 4.30
C MET A 177 1.23 9.25 5.13
N GLY A 178 0.51 8.15 4.87
CA GLY A 178 -0.72 7.81 5.58
C GLY A 178 -0.63 7.88 7.10
N PRO A 179 0.37 7.34 7.78
CA PRO A 179 0.50 7.42 9.24
C PRO A 179 1.13 8.71 9.77
N ALA A 180 1.54 9.66 8.92
CA ALA A 180 2.35 10.82 9.34
C ALA A 180 1.73 11.66 10.46
N HIS A 181 0.42 11.82 10.48
CA HIS A 181 -0.33 12.55 11.51
C HIS A 181 -1.40 11.67 12.17
N PHE A 182 -1.34 10.34 12.00
CA PHE A 182 -2.32 9.44 12.59
C PHE A 182 -2.26 9.49 14.13
N ASP A 183 -3.37 9.83 14.75
CA ASP A 183 -3.47 9.89 16.22
C ASP A 183 -3.88 8.53 16.80
N ILE A 184 -2.87 7.70 17.15
CA ILE A 184 -3.06 6.39 17.78
C ILE A 184 -3.96 6.47 19.03
N LYS A 185 -3.85 7.54 19.82
CA LYS A 185 -4.63 7.69 21.07
C LYS A 185 -6.09 8.03 20.77
N LYS A 186 -6.33 8.88 19.77
CA LYS A 186 -7.69 9.20 19.31
C LYS A 186 -8.34 7.99 18.68
N PHE A 187 -7.61 7.24 17.84
CA PHE A 187 -8.10 5.99 17.27
C PHE A 187 -8.39 4.96 18.36
N GLY A 188 -7.48 4.80 19.32
CA GLY A 188 -7.71 4.10 20.58
C GLY A 188 -7.87 2.59 20.50
N ALA A 189 -7.59 1.93 19.35
CA ALA A 189 -7.57 0.49 19.24
C ALA A 189 -6.32 -0.14 19.86
N ASP A 190 -6.44 -1.39 20.36
CA ASP A 190 -5.32 -2.19 20.83
C ASP A 190 -4.65 -2.94 19.68
N PHE A 191 -5.45 -3.35 18.70
CA PHE A 191 -5.05 -4.03 17.46
C PHE A 191 -5.89 -3.50 16.30
N ALA A 192 -5.36 -3.60 15.07
CA ALA A 192 -6.14 -3.24 13.90
C ALA A 192 -5.84 -4.16 12.71
N TYR A 193 -6.64 -4.04 11.66
CA TYR A 193 -6.36 -4.53 10.31
C TYR A 193 -6.53 -3.37 9.33
N THR A 194 -5.62 -3.26 8.36
CA THR A 194 -5.91 -2.52 7.14
C THR A 194 -6.65 -3.43 6.16
N LEU A 195 -7.63 -2.90 5.44
CA LEU A 195 -8.28 -3.58 4.31
C LEU A 195 -7.74 -2.90 3.04
N ASP A 196 -6.59 -3.34 2.57
CA ASP A 196 -5.80 -2.68 1.53
C ASP A 196 -4.92 -3.70 0.76
N GLY A 197 -5.32 -4.95 0.75
CA GLY A 197 -4.65 -6.02 0.01
C GLY A 197 -5.32 -6.34 -1.32
N ASP A 198 -4.73 -7.27 -2.07
CA ASP A 198 -5.23 -7.68 -3.38
C ASP A 198 -6.46 -8.59 -3.28
N THR A 199 -6.31 -9.84 -3.57
CA THR A 199 -7.41 -10.80 -3.70
C THR A 199 -8.09 -11.12 -2.37
N GLU A 200 -9.37 -11.47 -2.40
CA GLU A 200 -10.12 -11.89 -1.21
C GLU A 200 -9.48 -13.11 -0.51
N GLY A 201 -9.37 -13.05 0.81
CA GLY A 201 -8.71 -14.09 1.64
C GLY A 201 -7.21 -13.94 1.74
N GLU A 202 -6.63 -12.90 1.18
CA GLU A 202 -5.24 -12.56 1.37
C GLU A 202 -5.02 -12.00 2.78
N ILE A 203 -3.90 -12.42 3.39
CA ILE A 203 -3.46 -11.99 4.72
C ILE A 203 -1.98 -11.66 4.63
N GLN A 204 -1.64 -10.41 4.88
CA GLN A 204 -0.29 -9.90 4.73
C GLN A 204 0.18 -9.33 6.07
N TYR A 205 1.28 -9.87 6.59
CA TYR A 205 1.90 -9.42 7.84
C TYR A 205 3.42 -9.32 7.74
N GLU A 206 3.93 -9.40 6.52
CA GLU A 206 5.32 -9.19 6.15
C GLU A 206 5.40 -8.21 4.99
N ASN A 207 6.30 -7.25 5.09
CA ASN A 207 6.58 -6.28 4.03
C ASN A 207 8.09 -6.05 3.92
N PHE A 208 8.55 -5.34 2.89
CA PHE A 208 9.95 -5.00 2.79
C PHE A 208 10.43 -4.12 3.96
N ASN A 209 11.71 -4.31 4.36
CA ASN A 209 12.51 -3.22 4.90
C ASN A 209 12.94 -2.33 3.74
N ALA A 210 12.92 -1.03 3.91
CA ALA A 210 13.09 -0.07 2.83
C ALA A 210 14.08 1.05 3.19
N ALA A 211 14.95 1.36 2.23
CA ALA A 211 15.79 2.56 2.29
C ALA A 211 15.92 3.20 0.91
N LYS A 212 16.12 4.52 0.91
CA LYS A 212 16.60 5.29 -0.22
C LYS A 212 18.10 5.50 -0.06
N ALA A 213 18.87 5.32 -1.15
CA ALA A 213 20.28 5.67 -1.18
C ALA A 213 20.54 6.70 -2.30
N VAL A 214 21.22 7.76 -1.93
CA VAL A 214 21.71 8.79 -2.86
C VAL A 214 23.22 8.71 -2.87
N VAL A 215 23.80 8.48 -4.06
CA VAL A 215 25.23 8.41 -4.27
C VAL A 215 25.64 9.57 -5.15
N GLU A 216 26.47 10.47 -4.62
CA GLU A 216 27.00 11.62 -5.34
C GLU A 216 28.46 11.40 -5.70
N PHE A 217 28.83 11.83 -6.89
CA PHE A 217 30.18 11.67 -7.45
C PHE A 217 30.74 13.04 -7.82
N ALA A 218 31.90 13.38 -7.26
CA ALA A 218 32.64 14.60 -7.56
C ALA A 218 33.80 14.29 -8.51
N GLY A 219 33.79 14.84 -9.71
CA GLY A 219 34.81 14.67 -10.71
C GLY A 219 35.84 15.78 -10.71
N VAL A 220 36.94 15.55 -11.43
CA VAL A 220 37.97 16.56 -11.76
C VAL A 220 37.96 16.76 -13.27
N ASN A 221 37.37 17.85 -13.72
CA ASN A 221 37.24 18.15 -15.14
C ASN A 221 38.45 18.95 -15.62
N VAL A 222 39.11 18.47 -16.65
CA VAL A 222 40.24 19.12 -17.35
C VAL A 222 40.12 18.90 -18.85
N HIS A 223 40.89 19.64 -19.67
CA HIS A 223 40.87 19.48 -21.12
C HIS A 223 41.15 18.04 -21.53
N PRO A 224 40.31 17.36 -22.30
CA PRO A 224 40.45 15.92 -22.62
C PRO A 224 41.81 15.55 -23.24
N GLY A 225 42.35 16.40 -24.05
CA GLY A 225 43.64 16.17 -24.71
C GLY A 225 44.88 16.17 -23.77
N SER A 226 44.71 16.68 -22.53
CA SER A 226 45.76 16.72 -21.49
C SER A 226 45.36 16.10 -20.17
N SER A 227 44.35 15.22 -20.20
CA SER A 227 43.68 14.70 -19.01
C SER A 227 44.32 13.49 -18.36
N LYS A 228 45.37 12.92 -18.97
CA LYS A 228 46.04 11.70 -18.47
C LYS A 228 46.50 11.85 -17.02
N ASN A 229 46.06 10.94 -16.15
CA ASN A 229 46.36 10.89 -14.72
C ASN A 229 45.85 12.10 -13.89
N THR A 230 44.95 12.93 -14.45
CA THR A 230 44.44 14.13 -13.80
C THR A 230 42.91 14.13 -13.77
N MET A 231 42.25 13.79 -14.90
CA MET A 231 40.81 13.78 -14.98
C MET A 231 40.21 12.65 -14.14
N VAL A 232 39.18 12.98 -13.33
CA VAL A 232 38.27 12.03 -12.74
C VAL A 232 36.90 12.31 -13.34
N ASN A 233 36.37 11.41 -14.16
CA ASN A 233 35.07 11.58 -14.79
C ASN A 233 34.00 11.02 -13.88
N ALA A 234 33.19 11.89 -13.25
CA ALA A 234 32.15 11.51 -12.29
C ALA A 234 31.13 10.54 -12.90
N ALA A 235 30.71 10.73 -14.15
CA ALA A 235 29.77 9.85 -14.82
C ALA A 235 30.34 8.42 -14.99
N LEU A 236 31.63 8.28 -15.29
CA LEU A 236 32.25 6.96 -15.40
C LEU A 236 32.44 6.29 -14.03
N VAL A 237 32.75 7.06 -12.98
CA VAL A 237 32.82 6.52 -11.61
C VAL A 237 31.44 6.07 -11.14
N ALA A 238 30.37 6.78 -11.50
CA ALA A 238 28.99 6.38 -11.22
C ALA A 238 28.62 5.04 -11.92
N MET A 239 29.00 4.87 -13.17
CA MET A 239 28.80 3.60 -13.90
C MET A 239 29.61 2.45 -13.25
N GLU A 240 30.84 2.74 -12.79
CA GLU A 240 31.67 1.77 -12.07
C GLU A 240 31.01 1.37 -10.75
N PHE A 241 30.47 2.32 -9.96
CA PHE A 241 29.72 2.04 -8.75
C PHE A 241 28.58 1.07 -9.00
N ASN A 242 27.73 1.38 -9.99
CA ASN A 242 26.60 0.52 -10.33
C ASN A 242 27.02 -0.88 -10.77
N SER A 243 28.15 -0.99 -11.50
CA SER A 243 28.67 -2.29 -11.96
C SER A 243 29.21 -3.19 -10.85
N MET A 244 29.49 -2.64 -9.67
CA MET A 244 29.95 -3.38 -8.49
C MET A 244 28.80 -3.96 -7.65
N LEU A 245 27.56 -3.53 -7.89
CA LEU A 245 26.38 -4.13 -7.28
C LEU A 245 26.01 -5.43 -8.01
N PRO A 246 25.36 -6.40 -7.34
CA PRO A 246 24.91 -7.63 -7.97
C PRO A 246 23.94 -7.35 -9.12
N SER A 247 24.27 -7.80 -10.32
CA SER A 247 23.50 -7.48 -11.54
C SER A 247 22.11 -8.15 -11.62
N ALA A 248 21.90 -9.22 -10.86
CA ALA A 248 20.62 -9.95 -10.79
C ALA A 248 19.72 -9.46 -9.62
N ASP A 249 20.24 -8.65 -8.70
CA ASP A 249 19.47 -8.11 -7.59
C ASP A 249 18.70 -6.86 -8.02
N THR A 250 17.78 -7.03 -8.96
CA THR A 250 16.96 -5.95 -9.52
C THR A 250 15.47 -6.29 -9.44
N PRO A 251 14.55 -5.31 -9.46
CA PRO A 251 13.11 -5.60 -9.45
C PRO A 251 12.65 -6.52 -10.58
N ARG A 252 13.34 -6.49 -11.71
CA ARG A 252 13.05 -7.31 -12.88
C ARG A 252 13.39 -8.79 -12.69
N ASP A 253 14.40 -9.08 -11.87
CA ASP A 253 15.03 -10.40 -11.77
C ASP A 253 14.75 -11.06 -10.41
N THR A 254 13.91 -10.45 -9.57
CA THR A 254 13.58 -10.90 -8.19
C THR A 254 12.07 -11.05 -7.97
N GLU A 255 11.69 -12.05 -7.18
CA GLU A 255 10.30 -12.34 -6.81
C GLU A 255 10.16 -12.71 -5.32
N ASP A 256 8.95 -12.88 -4.84
CA ASP A 256 8.59 -13.28 -3.48
C ASP A 256 9.39 -12.52 -2.40
N TYR A 257 10.21 -13.22 -1.61
CA TYR A 257 11.01 -12.68 -0.51
C TYR A 257 12.37 -12.08 -0.94
N GLU A 258 12.71 -12.17 -2.22
CA GLU A 258 14.01 -11.70 -2.71
C GLU A 258 14.10 -10.18 -2.71
N GLY A 259 15.15 -9.67 -2.09
CA GLY A 259 15.44 -8.24 -2.04
C GLY A 259 16.19 -7.75 -3.28
N PHE A 260 16.25 -6.42 -3.47
CA PHE A 260 16.86 -5.81 -4.64
C PHE A 260 17.47 -4.43 -4.37
N PHE A 261 18.29 -3.98 -5.33
CA PHE A 261 18.68 -2.60 -5.57
C PHE A 261 17.95 -2.11 -6.84
N HIS A 262 17.23 -1.03 -6.76
CA HIS A 262 16.61 -0.40 -7.92
C HIS A 262 17.21 0.97 -8.18
N LEU A 263 18.07 1.08 -9.20
CA LEU A 263 18.52 2.37 -9.72
C LEU A 263 17.36 3.00 -10.49
N TYR A 264 16.72 4.03 -9.94
CA TYR A 264 15.57 4.67 -10.57
C TYR A 264 15.88 6.06 -11.15
N SER A 265 17.02 6.66 -10.75
CA SER A 265 17.46 7.96 -11.28
C SER A 265 18.96 8.01 -11.49
N ILE A 266 19.39 8.52 -12.63
CA ILE A 266 20.79 8.80 -12.97
C ILE A 266 20.87 10.16 -13.64
N LYS A 267 21.74 11.02 -13.11
CA LYS A 267 22.05 12.34 -13.68
C LYS A 267 23.56 12.58 -13.59
N GLY A 268 24.15 13.27 -14.58
CA GLY A 268 25.53 13.70 -14.42
C GLY A 268 26.31 13.95 -15.69
N ASP A 269 27.52 14.47 -15.45
CA ASP A 269 28.54 14.77 -16.45
C ASP A 269 29.96 14.44 -15.92
N VAL A 270 30.99 15.04 -16.50
CA VAL A 270 32.38 14.83 -16.08
C VAL A 270 32.63 15.37 -14.67
N SER A 271 31.99 16.47 -14.29
CA SER A 271 32.27 17.20 -13.04
C SER A 271 31.46 16.68 -11.87
N HIS A 272 30.22 16.23 -12.11
CA HIS A 272 29.33 15.75 -11.07
C HIS A 272 28.37 14.69 -11.63
N ALA A 273 28.06 13.67 -10.82
CA ALA A 273 27.02 12.72 -11.13
C ALA A 273 26.28 12.31 -9.85
N THR A 274 25.05 11.87 -10.01
CA THR A 274 24.18 11.38 -8.93
C THR A 274 23.45 10.12 -9.39
N LEU A 275 23.47 9.10 -8.54
CA LEU A 275 22.65 7.90 -8.66
C LEU A 275 21.69 7.84 -7.48
N GLU A 276 20.41 7.55 -7.75
CA GLU A 276 19.42 7.35 -6.70
C GLU A 276 18.87 5.92 -6.76
N TYR A 277 18.93 5.24 -5.61
CA TYR A 277 18.51 3.85 -5.47
C TYR A 277 17.40 3.70 -4.45
N ILE A 278 16.53 2.73 -4.69
CA ILE A 278 15.66 2.10 -3.71
C ILE A 278 16.32 0.77 -3.32
N ILE A 279 16.45 0.53 -2.00
CA ILE A 279 16.94 -0.73 -1.44
C ILE A 279 15.78 -1.41 -0.73
N ARG A 280 15.54 -2.68 -1.03
CA ARG A 280 14.46 -3.48 -0.45
C ARG A 280 14.96 -4.86 -0.07
N ASP A 281 14.52 -5.36 1.09
CA ASP A 281 14.68 -6.76 1.49
C ASP A 281 13.70 -7.10 2.62
N HIS A 282 13.12 -8.30 2.61
CA HIS A 282 12.25 -8.74 3.71
C HIS A 282 13.03 -9.09 4.97
N ASP A 283 14.20 -9.71 4.81
CA ASP A 283 15.08 -10.07 5.92
C ASP A 283 15.92 -8.88 6.37
N ALA A 284 15.83 -8.52 7.66
CA ALA A 284 16.55 -7.37 8.21
C ALA A 284 18.09 -7.52 8.14
N ALA A 285 18.61 -8.74 8.28
CA ALA A 285 20.04 -8.98 8.20
C ALA A 285 20.55 -8.85 6.75
N SER A 286 19.82 -9.37 5.79
CA SER A 286 20.08 -9.21 4.35
C SER A 286 19.97 -7.74 3.92
N PHE A 287 18.98 -7.01 4.43
CA PHE A 287 18.83 -5.57 4.22
C PHE A 287 20.05 -4.79 4.72
N ASP A 288 20.55 -5.12 5.90
CA ASP A 288 21.78 -4.53 6.44
C ASP A 288 23.03 -4.88 5.59
N VAL A 289 23.11 -6.10 5.09
CA VAL A 289 24.19 -6.50 4.17
C VAL A 289 24.13 -5.67 2.88
N ARG A 290 22.95 -5.39 2.32
CA ARG A 290 22.79 -4.55 1.13
C ARG A 290 23.29 -3.13 1.39
N LYS A 291 22.90 -2.49 2.49
CA LYS A 291 23.38 -1.15 2.86
C LYS A 291 24.90 -1.12 3.01
N LYS A 292 25.48 -2.07 3.76
CA LYS A 292 26.93 -2.22 3.95
C LYS A 292 27.67 -2.46 2.65
N SER A 293 27.08 -3.16 1.68
CA SER A 293 27.68 -3.36 0.37
C SER A 293 27.89 -2.04 -0.37
N MET A 294 26.91 -1.13 -0.35
CA MET A 294 27.03 0.20 -0.94
C MET A 294 28.09 1.05 -0.20
N GLU A 295 28.14 0.99 1.12
CA GLU A 295 29.18 1.65 1.93
C GLU A 295 30.57 1.13 1.56
N HIS A 296 30.72 -0.17 1.39
CA HIS A 296 31.97 -0.80 1.01
C HIS A 296 32.44 -0.38 -0.39
N ILE A 297 31.53 -0.37 -1.37
CA ILE A 297 31.81 0.12 -2.72
C ILE A 297 32.25 1.59 -2.68
N THR A 298 31.55 2.42 -1.91
CA THR A 298 31.91 3.83 -1.70
C THR A 298 33.36 3.97 -1.20
N LYS A 299 33.74 3.14 -0.23
CA LYS A 299 35.12 3.13 0.31
C LYS A 299 36.15 2.74 -0.76
N ILE A 300 35.89 1.66 -1.49
CA ILE A 300 36.80 1.17 -2.56
C ILE A 300 37.02 2.25 -3.61
N LEU A 301 35.94 2.91 -4.07
CA LEU A 301 36.05 3.93 -5.10
C LEU A 301 36.73 5.20 -4.60
N ASN A 302 36.57 5.58 -3.34
CA ASN A 302 37.32 6.67 -2.73
C ASN A 302 38.83 6.34 -2.57
N GLU A 303 39.18 5.09 -2.30
CA GLU A 303 40.58 4.64 -2.27
C GLU A 303 41.18 4.68 -3.69
N LYS A 304 40.42 4.32 -4.72
CA LYS A 304 40.87 4.30 -6.12
C LYS A 304 40.98 5.69 -6.75
N TRP A 305 39.96 6.53 -6.58
CA TRP A 305 39.78 7.79 -7.30
C TRP A 305 40.14 9.04 -6.48
N GLY A 306 40.34 8.87 -5.19
CA GLY A 306 40.66 9.95 -4.24
C GLY A 306 39.53 10.16 -3.24
N LYS A 307 39.93 10.54 -2.01
CA LYS A 307 38.98 10.79 -0.91
C LYS A 307 37.99 11.90 -1.26
N GLY A 308 36.73 11.63 -1.10
CA GLY A 308 35.63 12.58 -1.38
C GLY A 308 35.13 12.55 -2.82
N THR A 309 35.67 11.64 -3.67
CA THR A 309 35.09 11.43 -5.01
C THR A 309 33.70 10.84 -4.98
N VAL A 310 33.41 9.99 -4.00
CA VAL A 310 32.09 9.35 -3.82
C VAL A 310 31.58 9.64 -2.43
N SER A 311 30.34 10.15 -2.34
CA SER A 311 29.59 10.27 -1.08
C SER A 311 28.29 9.47 -1.17
N LEU A 312 27.92 8.80 -0.08
CA LEU A 312 26.73 7.98 0.03
C LEU A 312 25.89 8.45 1.21
N THR A 313 24.60 8.68 0.94
CA THR A 313 23.61 8.93 1.98
C THR A 313 22.54 7.85 1.88
N ILE A 314 22.30 7.10 2.98
CA ILE A 314 21.23 6.12 3.07
C ILE A 314 20.22 6.60 4.10
N THR A 315 18.95 6.64 3.70
CA THR A 315 17.82 7.02 4.57
C THR A 315 16.84 5.85 4.63
N GLU A 316 16.66 5.28 5.82
CA GLU A 316 15.63 4.25 6.05
C GLU A 316 14.25 4.89 5.94
N GLN A 317 13.29 4.17 5.33
CA GLN A 317 11.94 4.65 5.08
C GLN A 317 10.92 3.95 5.96
N TYR A 318 10.92 2.61 5.94
CA TYR A 318 10.05 1.76 6.76
C TYR A 318 10.71 0.40 6.99
N ARG A 319 10.13 -0.36 7.91
CA ARG A 319 10.58 -1.70 8.31
C ARG A 319 9.51 -2.76 8.05
N ASN A 320 9.94 -4.02 8.04
CA ASN A 320 9.04 -5.16 7.97
C ASN A 320 8.24 -5.28 9.28
N MET A 321 6.91 -5.20 9.20
CA MET A 321 6.01 -5.29 10.35
C MET A 321 6.00 -6.67 11.03
N LYS A 322 6.54 -7.70 10.39
CA LYS A 322 6.66 -9.05 10.96
C LYS A 322 7.23 -9.05 12.36
N GLU A 323 8.25 -8.22 12.62
CA GLU A 323 8.88 -8.08 13.94
C GLU A 323 7.86 -7.76 15.05
N ILE A 324 6.85 -6.98 14.73
CA ILE A 324 5.78 -6.62 15.65
C ILE A 324 4.68 -7.69 15.67
N ILE A 325 4.23 -8.14 14.49
CA ILE A 325 3.13 -9.09 14.36
C ILE A 325 3.48 -10.47 14.95
N ASP A 326 4.73 -10.89 14.90
CA ASP A 326 5.19 -12.13 15.56
C ASP A 326 4.93 -12.13 17.09
N THR A 327 4.71 -10.97 17.70
CA THR A 327 4.35 -10.86 19.14
C THR A 327 2.85 -10.99 19.40
N CYS A 328 2.01 -11.00 18.36
CA CYS A 328 0.55 -11.07 18.44
C CYS A 328 -0.06 -11.87 17.29
N MET A 329 0.48 -13.07 17.07
CA MET A 329 0.08 -13.97 15.97
C MET A 329 -1.39 -14.39 16.00
N GLU A 330 -2.09 -14.19 17.13
CA GLU A 330 -3.55 -14.37 17.22
C GLU A 330 -4.33 -13.57 16.18
N LEU A 331 -3.83 -12.42 15.73
CA LEU A 331 -4.45 -11.67 14.64
C LEU A 331 -4.45 -12.48 13.33
N ILE A 332 -3.31 -13.10 13.02
CA ILE A 332 -3.16 -13.92 11.80
C ILE A 332 -3.96 -15.22 11.93
N GLU A 333 -4.01 -15.80 13.11
CA GLU A 333 -4.80 -17.00 13.41
C GLU A 333 -6.31 -16.72 13.23
N HIS A 334 -6.83 -15.58 13.75
CA HIS A 334 -8.22 -15.16 13.57
C HIS A 334 -8.55 -14.92 12.11
N ALA A 335 -7.71 -14.17 11.37
CA ALA A 335 -7.91 -13.93 9.95
C ALA A 335 -7.90 -15.25 9.13
N THR A 336 -6.94 -16.14 9.43
CA THR A 336 -6.85 -17.46 8.80
C THR A 336 -8.08 -18.33 9.08
N ALA A 337 -8.56 -18.33 10.33
CA ALA A 337 -9.76 -19.06 10.71
C ALA A 337 -11.02 -18.47 10.06
N ALA A 338 -11.13 -17.15 10.01
CA ALA A 338 -12.23 -16.43 9.36
C ALA A 338 -12.35 -16.81 7.88
N CYS A 339 -11.24 -16.78 7.13
CA CYS A 339 -11.22 -17.22 5.73
C CYS A 339 -11.76 -18.65 5.58
N LYS A 340 -11.28 -19.59 6.41
CA LYS A 340 -11.71 -20.99 6.38
C LYS A 340 -13.20 -21.15 6.72
N GLU A 341 -13.71 -20.42 7.69
CA GLU A 341 -15.14 -20.44 8.06
C GLU A 341 -16.03 -19.83 6.95
N CYS A 342 -15.50 -18.89 6.19
CA CYS A 342 -16.13 -18.36 4.97
C CYS A 342 -15.91 -19.23 3.71
N ASN A 343 -15.34 -20.44 3.84
CA ASN A 343 -14.99 -21.35 2.75
C ASN A 343 -14.01 -20.76 1.72
N ILE A 344 -13.15 -19.84 2.14
CA ILE A 344 -12.06 -19.27 1.37
C ILE A 344 -10.73 -19.85 1.84
N SER A 345 -9.87 -20.21 0.89
CA SER A 345 -8.50 -20.60 1.22
C SER A 345 -7.70 -19.38 1.63
N PRO A 346 -7.18 -19.30 2.87
CA PRO A 346 -6.33 -18.19 3.25
C PRO A 346 -5.05 -18.17 2.42
N LEU A 347 -4.69 -17.01 1.91
CA LEU A 347 -3.49 -16.77 1.14
C LEU A 347 -2.56 -15.84 1.93
N ILE A 348 -1.48 -16.40 2.49
CA ILE A 348 -0.49 -15.62 3.23
C ILE A 348 0.64 -15.25 2.28
N THR A 349 0.79 -13.98 1.97
CA THR A 349 1.77 -13.45 1.02
C THR A 349 2.54 -12.27 1.63
N PRO A 350 3.82 -12.07 1.26
CA PRO A 350 4.55 -10.89 1.65
C PRO A 350 4.22 -9.71 0.73
N ILE A 351 4.15 -8.50 1.30
CA ILE A 351 4.02 -7.26 0.53
C ILE A 351 5.40 -6.87 -0.02
N ARG A 352 5.52 -6.70 -1.33
CA ARG A 352 6.76 -6.21 -1.97
C ARG A 352 6.81 -4.67 -2.03
N GLY A 353 6.29 -4.00 -1.02
CA GLY A 353 6.19 -2.55 -0.85
C GLY A 353 6.12 -2.17 0.61
N GLY A 354 5.57 -1.00 0.88
CA GLY A 354 5.14 -0.52 2.20
C GLY A 354 3.63 -0.56 2.30
N THR A 355 3.10 -0.29 3.48
CA THR A 355 1.67 -0.11 3.77
C THR A 355 1.52 0.70 5.06
N ASP A 356 0.41 1.37 5.23
CA ASP A 356 0.07 2.08 6.46
C ASP A 356 0.17 1.14 7.68
N GLY A 357 -0.31 -0.10 7.56
CA GLY A 357 -0.26 -1.09 8.62
C GLY A 357 1.15 -1.39 9.13
N ALA A 358 2.15 -1.35 8.25
CA ALA A 358 3.54 -1.55 8.65
C ALA A 358 4.04 -0.40 9.54
N GLN A 359 3.80 0.84 9.14
CA GLN A 359 4.20 2.02 9.93
C GLN A 359 3.43 2.11 11.24
N LEU A 360 2.10 1.89 11.22
CA LEU A 360 1.23 1.86 12.40
C LEU A 360 1.69 0.81 13.41
N SER A 361 2.14 -0.36 12.94
CA SER A 361 2.68 -1.41 13.81
C SER A 361 3.88 -0.91 14.63
N PHE A 362 4.80 -0.19 14.02
CA PHE A 362 5.94 0.42 14.73
C PHE A 362 5.55 1.64 15.58
N MET A 363 4.40 2.25 15.34
CA MET A 363 3.84 3.29 16.22
C MET A 363 3.12 2.70 17.45
N GLY A 364 3.07 1.36 17.57
CA GLY A 364 2.47 0.65 18.71
C GLY A 364 1.04 0.14 18.49
N LEU A 365 0.59 0.11 17.23
CA LEU A 365 -0.69 -0.47 16.81
C LEU A 365 -0.42 -1.64 15.85
N PRO A 366 -0.29 -2.89 16.34
CA PRO A 366 -0.14 -4.05 15.44
C PRO A 366 -1.27 -4.11 14.42
N CYS A 367 -0.93 -4.07 13.12
CA CYS A 367 -1.89 -3.86 12.05
C CYS A 367 -1.52 -4.63 10.78
N PRO A 368 -1.84 -5.94 10.69
CA PRO A 368 -1.69 -6.70 9.45
C PRO A 368 -2.71 -6.25 8.41
N ASN A 369 -2.46 -6.61 7.13
CA ASN A 369 -3.28 -6.22 6.00
C ASN A 369 -4.13 -7.38 5.49
N LEU A 370 -5.35 -7.08 5.01
CA LEU A 370 -6.32 -8.02 4.46
C LEU A 370 -6.68 -7.65 3.03
N GLY A 371 -6.88 -8.67 2.18
CA GLY A 371 -7.29 -8.49 0.79
C GLY A 371 -8.75 -8.04 0.64
N THR A 372 -8.97 -7.09 -0.26
CA THR A 372 -10.27 -6.51 -0.61
C THR A 372 -10.96 -7.21 -1.79
N GLY A 373 -10.25 -8.06 -2.52
CA GLY A 373 -10.75 -8.71 -3.73
C GLY A 373 -10.49 -7.94 -5.01
N GLY A 374 -9.64 -6.91 -4.98
CA GLY A 374 -9.24 -6.12 -6.13
C GLY A 374 -7.98 -6.65 -6.82
N HIS A 375 -7.69 -6.13 -8.00
CA HIS A 375 -6.59 -6.58 -8.84
C HIS A 375 -6.09 -5.50 -9.79
N ALA A 376 -4.81 -5.63 -10.18
CA ALA A 376 -4.16 -4.79 -11.20
C ALA A 376 -4.22 -3.30 -10.90
N TYR A 377 -3.96 -2.94 -9.65
CA TYR A 377 -3.96 -1.58 -9.12
C TYR A 377 -2.99 -0.64 -9.85
N HIS A 378 -3.11 0.65 -9.59
CA HIS A 378 -2.26 1.73 -10.11
C HIS A 378 -2.26 1.87 -11.63
N GLY A 379 -3.32 1.38 -12.29
CA GLY A 379 -3.43 1.48 -13.75
C GLY A 379 -4.83 1.30 -14.30
N PRO A 380 -5.02 1.56 -15.61
CA PRO A 380 -6.34 1.55 -16.24
C PRO A 380 -6.95 0.15 -16.41
N TYR A 381 -6.25 -0.89 -15.95
CA TYR A 381 -6.73 -2.28 -15.95
C TYR A 381 -7.22 -2.73 -14.58
N GLU A 382 -7.23 -1.83 -13.61
CA GLU A 382 -7.71 -2.08 -12.26
C GLU A 382 -9.16 -2.57 -12.27
N HIS A 383 -9.42 -3.63 -11.52
CA HIS A 383 -10.74 -4.26 -11.47
C HIS A 383 -10.97 -5.01 -10.16
N ILE A 384 -12.24 -5.16 -9.82
CA ILE A 384 -12.70 -5.89 -8.63
C ILE A 384 -13.99 -6.63 -8.98
N THR A 385 -14.42 -7.59 -8.17
CA THR A 385 -15.71 -8.28 -8.34
C THR A 385 -16.64 -7.99 -7.19
N VAL A 386 -17.95 -7.94 -7.48
CA VAL A 386 -19.01 -7.81 -6.45
C VAL A 386 -18.90 -8.94 -5.44
N GLU A 387 -18.67 -10.15 -5.91
CA GLU A 387 -18.56 -11.36 -5.10
C GLU A 387 -17.29 -11.36 -4.25
N GLY A 388 -16.17 -10.81 -4.74
CA GLY A 388 -14.92 -10.63 -3.97
C GLY A 388 -15.15 -9.69 -2.79
N MET A 389 -15.78 -8.54 -3.03
CA MET A 389 -16.14 -7.58 -1.97
C MET A 389 -17.11 -8.18 -0.94
N ASP A 390 -18.15 -8.92 -1.37
CA ASP A 390 -19.07 -9.59 -0.46
C ASP A 390 -18.30 -10.59 0.44
N ILE A 391 -17.30 -11.32 -0.10
CA ILE A 391 -16.44 -12.24 0.66
C ILE A 391 -15.55 -11.47 1.66
N ALA A 392 -14.93 -10.37 1.25
CA ALA A 392 -14.07 -9.57 2.14
C ALA A 392 -14.89 -9.03 3.35
N VAL A 393 -16.13 -8.57 3.12
CA VAL A 393 -17.06 -8.19 4.19
C VAL A 393 -17.36 -9.37 5.12
N GLU A 394 -17.66 -10.56 4.57
CA GLU A 394 -17.93 -11.76 5.39
C GLU A 394 -16.71 -12.16 6.23
N VAL A 395 -15.51 -12.13 5.66
CA VAL A 395 -14.26 -12.42 6.37
C VAL A 395 -14.02 -11.40 7.49
N GLY A 396 -14.21 -10.10 7.23
CA GLY A 396 -14.06 -9.06 8.25
C GLY A 396 -15.04 -9.23 9.42
N LEU A 397 -16.32 -9.51 9.14
CA LEU A 397 -17.32 -9.81 10.17
C LEU A 397 -16.96 -11.08 10.97
N LYS A 398 -16.44 -12.10 10.32
CA LYS A 398 -15.99 -13.32 10.97
C LYS A 398 -14.76 -13.11 11.84
N ILE A 399 -13.83 -12.25 11.44
CA ILE A 399 -12.71 -11.83 12.29
C ILE A 399 -13.22 -11.19 13.58
N ILE A 400 -14.19 -10.27 13.48
CA ILE A 400 -14.83 -9.64 14.66
C ILE A 400 -15.43 -10.72 15.57
N GLU A 401 -16.18 -11.66 15.02
CA GLU A 401 -16.79 -12.75 15.79
C GLU A 401 -15.72 -13.60 16.51
N LEU A 402 -14.65 -13.96 15.83
CA LEU A 402 -13.58 -14.82 16.39
C LEU A 402 -12.73 -14.08 17.42
N PHE A 403 -12.45 -12.80 17.21
CA PHE A 403 -11.67 -11.96 18.12
C PHE A 403 -12.35 -11.80 19.49
N TYR A 404 -13.67 -11.88 19.55
CA TYR A 404 -14.43 -11.70 20.78
C TYR A 404 -15.01 -12.99 21.38
N LYS A 405 -14.76 -14.14 20.78
CA LYS A 405 -15.09 -15.44 21.39
C LYS A 405 -14.12 -15.75 22.53
#